data_2621adee754109853b545cd7a50f5a58
#
_entry.id   2621adee754109853b545cd7a50f5a58
#
_cell.length_a   1.000
_cell.length_b   1.000
_cell.length_c   1.000
_cell.angle_alpha   90.00
_cell.angle_beta   90.00
_cell.angle_gamma   90.00
#
_symmetry.space_group_name_H-M   'P 1'
#
loop_
_entity.id
_entity.type
_entity.pdbx_description
1 polymer ?
#
loop_
_entity_poly.entity_id
_entity_poly.type
_entity_poly.pdbx_seq_one_letter_code
_entity_poly.pdbx_strand_id
1 'polypeptide(L)'
;MRFENKVAIVTGSGGGIGQAYAEALAREGAAVVVADINVEAAEGVAKQISADGGTAISVPVDVSDPESANAMADRTLAEFGGIDYLVNNAAIFGGMKLDFLVTVDPEYYKRFMSVNLDGALWCTRAVYKKMAKRGGGAIVNQSSTAAWLYSK
;
A
#
# COMPACT_ATOMS: atom_id res chain seq x y z
N MET A 1 4.55 -15.94 16.58
CA MET A 1 3.81 -14.96 15.74
C MET A 1 3.80 -15.46 14.30
N ARG A 2 2.71 -15.25 13.55
CA ARG A 2 2.55 -15.82 12.18
C ARG A 2 3.50 -15.19 11.15
N PHE A 3 3.90 -13.96 11.37
CA PHE A 3 4.73 -13.19 10.43
C PHE A 3 6.09 -12.79 11.00
N GLU A 4 6.58 -13.54 11.98
CA GLU A 4 7.91 -13.30 12.55
C GLU A 4 9.00 -13.41 11.47
N ASN A 5 9.95 -12.47 11.48
CA ASN A 5 11.01 -12.32 10.47
C ASN A 5 10.50 -12.05 9.03
N LYS A 6 9.25 -11.57 8.88
CA LYS A 6 8.65 -11.18 7.60
C LYS A 6 8.58 -9.67 7.47
N VAL A 7 8.68 -9.19 6.23
CA VAL A 7 8.61 -7.78 5.88
C VAL A 7 7.39 -7.55 4.99
N ALA A 8 6.51 -6.65 5.41
CA ALA A 8 5.28 -6.31 4.70
C ALA A 8 5.23 -4.84 4.31
N ILE A 9 4.90 -4.56 3.07
CA ILE A 9 4.58 -3.21 2.60
C ILE A 9 3.06 -3.10 2.51
N VAL A 10 2.48 -2.04 3.06
CA VAL A 10 1.06 -1.72 2.92
C VAL A 10 0.94 -0.32 2.32
N THR A 11 0.38 -0.21 1.11
CA THR A 11 0.17 1.09 0.47
C THR A 11 -1.14 1.73 0.91
N GLY A 12 -1.18 3.08 1.02
CA GLY A 12 -2.34 3.79 1.53
C GLY A 12 -2.61 3.48 3.00
N SER A 13 -1.55 3.32 3.79
CA SER A 13 -1.64 2.87 5.18
C SER A 13 -1.44 3.98 6.22
N GLY A 14 -1.44 5.24 5.81
CA GLY A 14 -1.52 6.39 6.72
C GLY A 14 -2.88 6.52 7.44
N GLY A 15 -3.86 5.65 7.14
CA GLY A 15 -5.16 5.65 7.80
C GLY A 15 -6.09 4.55 7.32
N GLY A 16 -7.31 4.50 7.91
CA GLY A 16 -8.40 3.63 7.46
C GLY A 16 -8.06 2.14 7.44
N ILE A 17 -8.45 1.47 6.35
CA ILE A 17 -8.25 0.02 6.18
C ILE A 17 -6.76 -0.32 6.09
N GLY A 18 -5.96 0.51 5.40
CA GLY A 18 -4.52 0.30 5.28
C GLY A 18 -3.79 0.35 6.62
N GLN A 19 -4.15 1.30 7.48
CA GLN A 19 -3.64 1.37 8.85
C GLN A 19 -3.99 0.09 9.63
N ALA A 20 -5.24 -0.37 9.55
CA ALA A 20 -5.67 -1.59 10.23
C ALA A 20 -4.88 -2.83 9.76
N TYR A 21 -4.56 -2.92 8.47
CA TYR A 21 -3.67 -3.97 7.95
C TYR A 21 -2.26 -3.86 8.52
N ALA A 22 -1.68 -2.65 8.50
CA ALA A 22 -0.32 -2.42 9.01
C ALA A 22 -0.20 -2.81 10.48
N GLU A 23 -1.13 -2.36 11.32
CA GLU A 23 -1.18 -2.70 12.74
C GLU A 23 -1.39 -4.20 12.98
N ALA A 24 -2.27 -4.85 12.21
CA ALA A 24 -2.53 -6.29 12.35
C ALA A 24 -1.30 -7.13 11.98
N LEU A 25 -0.60 -6.79 10.90
CA LEU A 25 0.62 -7.45 10.48
C LEU A 25 1.74 -7.27 11.51
N ALA A 26 1.90 -6.07 12.05
CA ALA A 26 2.89 -5.77 13.08
C ALA A 26 2.62 -6.54 14.40
N ARG A 27 1.36 -6.61 14.85
CA ARG A 27 0.98 -7.42 16.02
C ARG A 27 1.29 -8.91 15.86
N GLU A 28 1.33 -9.40 14.62
CA GLU A 28 1.68 -10.78 14.31
C GLU A 28 3.18 -10.98 14.00
N GLY A 29 4.00 -9.93 14.23
CA GLY A 29 5.46 -10.00 14.19
C GLY A 29 6.12 -9.59 12.88
N ALA A 30 5.38 -9.06 11.92
CA ALA A 30 5.97 -8.49 10.71
C ALA A 30 6.69 -7.17 11.01
N ALA A 31 7.82 -6.91 10.32
CA ALA A 31 8.31 -5.56 10.11
C ALA A 31 7.47 -4.90 8.99
N VAL A 32 6.88 -3.74 9.30
CA VAL A 32 5.89 -3.13 8.40
C VAL A 32 6.40 -1.82 7.81
N VAL A 33 6.21 -1.67 6.52
CA VAL A 33 6.36 -0.39 5.82
C VAL A 33 4.98 0.24 5.66
N VAL A 34 4.77 1.32 6.39
CA VAL A 34 3.59 2.18 6.28
C VAL A 34 3.83 3.15 5.12
N ALA A 35 3.31 2.80 3.95
CA ALA A 35 3.55 3.52 2.71
C ALA A 35 2.33 4.37 2.32
N ASP A 36 2.49 5.69 2.25
CA ASP A 36 1.40 6.62 1.94
C ASP A 36 1.90 7.88 1.24
N ILE A 37 1.03 8.53 0.48
CA ILE A 37 1.30 9.85 -0.09
C ILE A 37 1.25 10.95 0.99
N ASN A 38 0.47 10.73 2.05
CA ASN A 38 0.42 11.58 3.23
C ASN A 38 1.50 11.16 4.22
N VAL A 39 2.65 11.81 4.12
CA VAL A 39 3.84 11.50 4.92
C VAL A 39 3.58 11.60 6.42
N GLU A 40 2.90 12.67 6.86
CA GLU A 40 2.61 12.91 8.27
C GLU A 40 1.70 11.81 8.86
N ALA A 41 0.67 11.41 8.13
CA ALA A 41 -0.22 10.33 8.53
C ALA A 41 0.53 8.99 8.62
N ALA A 42 1.37 8.67 7.62
CA ALA A 42 2.18 7.45 7.63
C ALA A 42 3.16 7.42 8.83
N GLU A 43 3.81 8.55 9.13
CA GLU A 43 4.68 8.67 10.30
C GLU A 43 3.92 8.45 11.61
N GLY A 44 2.71 9.00 11.73
CA GLY A 44 1.85 8.81 12.89
C GLY A 44 1.55 7.34 13.14
N VAL A 45 1.16 6.60 12.09
CA VAL A 45 0.86 5.16 12.17
C VAL A 45 2.12 4.35 12.49
N ALA A 46 3.26 4.64 11.86
CA ALA A 46 4.51 3.93 12.13
C ALA A 46 4.97 4.14 13.59
N LYS A 47 4.87 5.36 14.12
CA LYS A 47 5.16 5.67 15.52
C LYS A 47 4.24 4.92 16.48
N GLN A 48 2.93 4.83 16.17
CA GLN A 48 1.98 4.09 16.98
C GLN A 48 2.33 2.59 17.02
N ILE A 49 2.59 1.98 15.87
CA ILE A 49 3.01 0.57 15.80
C ILE A 49 4.27 0.33 16.65
N SER A 50 5.25 1.24 16.59
CA SER A 50 6.48 1.13 17.37
C SER A 50 6.23 1.29 18.88
N ALA A 51 5.33 2.20 19.26
CA ALA A 51 4.94 2.39 20.67
C ALA A 51 4.23 1.15 21.26
N ASP A 52 3.51 0.42 20.42
CA ASP A 52 2.83 -0.83 20.77
C ASP A 52 3.76 -2.07 20.74
N GLY A 53 5.08 -1.84 20.56
CA GLY A 53 6.10 -2.89 20.57
C GLY A 53 6.30 -3.62 19.22
N GLY A 54 5.68 -3.16 18.15
CA GLY A 54 5.91 -3.64 16.78
C GLY A 54 7.13 -2.99 16.12
N THR A 55 7.41 -3.40 14.89
CA THR A 55 8.47 -2.81 14.06
C THR A 55 7.84 -2.18 12.81
N ALA A 56 8.02 -0.87 12.65
CA ALA A 56 7.51 -0.17 11.48
C ALA A 56 8.37 1.02 11.07
N ILE A 57 8.36 1.32 9.78
CA ILE A 57 8.83 2.59 9.22
C ILE A 57 7.76 3.21 8.34
N SER A 58 7.77 4.53 8.21
CA SER A 58 7.01 5.27 7.20
C SER A 58 7.84 5.45 5.94
N VAL A 59 7.20 5.33 4.77
CA VAL A 59 7.82 5.60 3.48
C VAL A 59 6.85 6.39 2.61
N PRO A 60 7.22 7.58 2.13
CA PRO A 60 6.39 8.33 1.21
C PRO A 60 6.27 7.60 -0.13
N VAL A 61 5.05 7.50 -0.66
CA VAL A 61 4.82 6.91 -1.99
C VAL A 61 3.62 7.53 -2.69
N ASP A 62 3.81 7.97 -3.92
CA ASP A 62 2.73 8.14 -4.89
C ASP A 62 2.68 6.86 -5.74
N VAL A 63 1.70 6.01 -5.52
CA VAL A 63 1.57 4.74 -6.23
C VAL A 63 1.33 4.92 -7.73
N SER A 64 0.85 6.08 -8.18
CA SER A 64 0.67 6.39 -9.59
C SER A 64 1.97 6.66 -10.34
N ASP A 65 3.08 6.84 -9.61
CA ASP A 65 4.42 7.05 -10.15
C ASP A 65 5.28 5.79 -9.98
N PRO A 66 5.71 5.16 -11.09
CA PRO A 66 6.55 3.96 -11.03
C PRO A 66 7.92 4.20 -10.39
N GLU A 67 8.48 5.42 -10.46
CA GLU A 67 9.76 5.74 -9.81
C GLU A 67 9.57 5.84 -8.30
N SER A 68 8.49 6.45 -7.83
CA SER A 68 8.13 6.47 -6.42
C SER A 68 7.90 5.07 -5.86
N ALA A 69 7.21 4.19 -6.60
CA ALA A 69 7.03 2.79 -6.21
C ALA A 69 8.37 2.02 -6.12
N ASN A 70 9.29 2.26 -7.05
CA ASN A 70 10.64 1.68 -6.99
C ASN A 70 11.43 2.19 -5.77
N ALA A 71 11.40 3.49 -5.50
CA ALA A 71 12.06 4.09 -4.34
C ALA A 71 11.53 3.51 -3.01
N MET A 72 10.22 3.31 -2.90
CA MET A 72 9.60 2.62 -1.75
C MET A 72 10.17 1.21 -1.56
N ALA A 73 10.25 0.42 -2.64
CA ALA A 73 10.78 -0.94 -2.57
C ALA A 73 12.27 -0.96 -2.21
N ASP A 74 13.07 -0.03 -2.74
CA ASP A 74 14.51 0.09 -2.44
C ASP A 74 14.73 0.54 -0.99
N ARG A 75 13.95 1.48 -0.48
CA ARG A 75 13.97 1.90 0.93
C ARG A 75 13.63 0.74 1.87
N THR A 76 12.63 -0.07 1.50
CA THR A 76 12.27 -1.28 2.27
C THR A 76 13.43 -2.27 2.34
N LEU A 77 14.11 -2.52 1.21
CA LEU A 77 15.29 -3.41 1.18
C LEU A 77 16.43 -2.88 2.03
N ALA A 78 16.72 -1.58 1.95
CA ALA A 78 17.79 -0.95 2.72
C ALA A 78 17.56 -1.07 4.23
N GLU A 79 16.31 -0.98 4.67
CA GLU A 79 15.96 -1.05 6.09
C GLU A 79 15.89 -2.48 6.63
N PHE A 80 15.18 -3.36 5.90
CA PHE A 80 14.81 -4.69 6.41
C PHE A 80 15.47 -5.86 5.67
N GLY A 81 16.25 -5.60 4.64
CA GLY A 81 16.97 -6.62 3.88
C GLY A 81 16.11 -7.51 2.98
N GLY A 82 14.80 -7.27 2.88
CA GLY A 82 13.93 -8.04 2.01
C GLY A 82 12.48 -7.60 2.03
N ILE A 83 11.67 -8.22 1.18
CA ILE A 83 10.22 -7.99 1.07
C ILE A 83 9.55 -9.35 0.95
N ASP A 84 8.60 -9.65 1.83
CA ASP A 84 7.83 -10.91 1.81
C ASP A 84 6.38 -10.67 1.36
N TYR A 85 5.79 -9.51 1.71
CA TYR A 85 4.39 -9.22 1.42
C TYR A 85 4.21 -7.81 0.88
N LEU A 86 3.27 -7.67 -0.07
CA LEU A 86 2.75 -6.39 -0.53
C LEU A 86 1.23 -6.40 -0.43
N VAL A 87 0.66 -5.39 0.22
CA VAL A 87 -0.77 -5.12 0.20
C VAL A 87 -1.00 -3.85 -0.59
N ASN A 88 -1.52 -4.00 -1.81
CA ASN A 88 -1.98 -2.89 -2.65
C ASN A 88 -3.36 -2.45 -2.16
N ASN A 89 -3.38 -1.46 -1.27
CA ASN A 89 -4.58 -0.90 -0.68
C ASN A 89 -4.79 0.59 -1.05
N ALA A 90 -3.74 1.30 -1.48
CA ALA A 90 -3.86 2.70 -1.86
C ALA A 90 -4.91 2.90 -2.95
N ALA A 91 -5.84 3.82 -2.73
CA ALA A 91 -6.90 4.15 -3.66
C ALA A 91 -7.46 5.56 -3.41
N ILE A 92 -7.94 6.19 -4.45
CA ILE A 92 -8.83 7.35 -4.32
C ILE A 92 -10.21 6.79 -3.99
N PHE A 93 -10.60 6.89 -2.71
CA PHE A 93 -11.91 6.47 -2.21
C PHE A 93 -12.54 7.57 -1.36
N GLY A 94 -11.85 8.09 -0.36
CA GLY A 94 -12.29 9.24 0.43
C GLY A 94 -12.41 10.49 -0.44
N GLY A 95 -13.59 11.11 -0.49
CA GLY A 95 -13.83 12.28 -1.36
C GLY A 95 -13.96 11.96 -2.84
N MET A 96 -14.16 10.68 -3.19
CA MET A 96 -14.42 10.26 -4.56
C MET A 96 -15.63 10.99 -5.15
N LYS A 97 -15.47 11.58 -6.35
CA LYS A 97 -16.58 12.16 -7.09
C LYS A 97 -17.42 11.03 -7.70
N LEU A 98 -18.70 11.02 -7.37
CA LEU A 98 -19.66 10.14 -8.03
C LEU A 98 -20.22 10.86 -9.27
N ASP A 99 -19.86 10.36 -10.43
CA ASP A 99 -20.31 10.90 -11.71
C ASP A 99 -20.68 9.77 -12.67
N PHE A 100 -21.46 10.09 -13.69
CA PHE A 100 -21.76 9.12 -14.75
C PHE A 100 -20.53 8.94 -15.63
N LEU A 101 -20.29 7.70 -16.07
CA LEU A 101 -19.15 7.37 -16.94
C LEU A 101 -19.06 8.26 -18.19
N VAL A 102 -20.23 8.65 -18.74
CA VAL A 102 -20.31 9.46 -19.96
C VAL A 102 -20.07 10.96 -19.73
N THR A 103 -20.05 11.43 -18.49
CA THR A 103 -19.88 12.84 -18.12
C THR A 103 -18.67 13.09 -17.22
N VAL A 104 -17.99 12.03 -16.79
CA VAL A 104 -16.82 12.15 -15.89
C VAL A 104 -15.75 13.03 -16.53
N ASP A 105 -15.19 13.93 -15.74
CA ASP A 105 -14.05 14.75 -16.16
C ASP A 105 -12.87 13.86 -16.59
N PRO A 106 -12.31 14.04 -17.80
CA PRO A 106 -11.23 13.17 -18.30
C PRO A 106 -9.96 13.18 -17.46
N GLU A 107 -9.59 14.30 -16.86
CA GLU A 107 -8.39 14.39 -16.01
C GLU A 107 -8.63 13.72 -14.67
N TYR A 108 -9.84 13.86 -14.11
CA TYR A 108 -10.21 13.10 -12.92
C TYR A 108 -10.21 11.59 -13.19
N TYR A 109 -10.77 11.16 -14.31
CA TYR A 109 -10.74 9.74 -14.72
C TYR A 109 -9.31 9.20 -14.83
N LYS A 110 -8.42 9.91 -15.53
CA LYS A 110 -7.00 9.54 -15.65
C LYS A 110 -6.34 9.41 -14.28
N ARG A 111 -6.53 10.42 -13.41
CA ARG A 111 -6.00 10.40 -12.05
C ARG A 111 -6.54 9.23 -11.25
N PHE A 112 -7.85 8.97 -11.35
CA PHE A 112 -8.48 7.86 -10.66
C PHE A 112 -7.90 6.50 -11.10
N MET A 113 -7.76 6.28 -12.41
CA MET A 113 -7.21 5.05 -12.97
C MET A 113 -5.72 4.88 -12.65
N SER A 114 -4.94 5.97 -12.72
CA SER A 114 -3.50 5.92 -12.41
C SER A 114 -3.23 5.51 -10.96
N VAL A 115 -4.09 5.88 -10.02
CA VAL A 115 -3.94 5.46 -8.61
C VAL A 115 -4.55 4.07 -8.39
N ASN A 116 -5.83 3.88 -8.77
CA ASN A 116 -6.60 2.70 -8.34
C ASN A 116 -6.29 1.43 -9.16
N LEU A 117 -5.79 1.57 -10.39
CA LEU A 117 -5.42 0.45 -11.25
C LEU A 117 -3.92 0.36 -11.47
N ASP A 118 -3.31 1.42 -12.05
CA ASP A 118 -1.90 1.39 -12.42
C ASP A 118 -1.01 1.34 -11.18
N GLY A 119 -1.42 1.96 -10.06
CA GLY A 119 -0.68 1.94 -8.80
C GLY A 119 -0.40 0.54 -8.28
N ALA A 120 -1.38 -0.37 -8.35
CA ALA A 120 -1.17 -1.76 -7.97
C ALA A 120 -0.17 -2.47 -8.91
N LEU A 121 -0.19 -2.14 -10.21
CA LEU A 121 0.77 -2.66 -11.19
C LEU A 121 2.19 -2.17 -10.88
N TRP A 122 2.39 -0.86 -10.65
CA TRP A 122 3.72 -0.29 -10.40
C TRP A 122 4.32 -0.81 -9.10
N CYS A 123 3.56 -0.85 -8.01
CA CYS A 123 4.02 -1.41 -6.75
C CYS A 123 4.37 -2.91 -6.89
N THR A 124 3.54 -3.68 -7.58
CA THR A 124 3.84 -5.09 -7.88
C THR A 124 5.14 -5.25 -8.66
N ARG A 125 5.35 -4.46 -9.72
CA ARG A 125 6.59 -4.49 -10.52
C ARG A 125 7.83 -4.09 -9.70
N ALA A 126 7.69 -3.14 -8.79
CA ALA A 126 8.77 -2.70 -7.92
C ALA A 126 9.27 -3.80 -6.98
N VAL A 127 8.37 -4.65 -6.49
CA VAL A 127 8.71 -5.64 -5.45
C VAL A 127 8.96 -7.06 -5.97
N TYR A 128 8.34 -7.50 -7.08
CA TYR A 128 8.29 -8.93 -7.42
C TYR A 128 9.66 -9.60 -7.57
N LYS A 129 10.65 -8.93 -8.22
CA LYS A 129 12.02 -9.47 -8.34
C LYS A 129 12.76 -9.53 -7.01
N LYS A 130 12.47 -8.57 -6.12
CA LYS A 130 13.06 -8.49 -4.79
C LYS A 130 12.49 -9.60 -3.89
N MET A 131 11.17 -9.86 -3.98
CA MET A 131 10.50 -10.97 -3.32
C MET A 131 11.02 -12.32 -3.82
N ALA A 132 11.15 -12.49 -5.15
CA ALA A 132 11.69 -13.71 -5.74
C ALA A 132 13.10 -14.04 -5.24
N LYS A 133 13.98 -13.05 -5.11
CA LYS A 133 15.34 -13.23 -4.55
C LYS A 133 15.32 -13.67 -3.08
N ARG A 134 14.29 -13.32 -2.32
CA ARG A 134 14.11 -13.72 -0.92
C ARG A 134 13.47 -15.12 -0.78
N GLY A 135 13.11 -15.75 -1.88
CA GLY A 135 12.48 -17.09 -1.89
C GLY A 135 10.98 -17.08 -2.16
N GLY A 136 10.43 -15.95 -2.57
CA GLY A 136 9.01 -15.78 -2.85
C GLY A 136 8.29 -14.87 -1.86
N GLY A 137 6.96 -14.83 -1.95
CA GLY A 137 6.12 -13.99 -1.10
C GLY A 137 4.67 -13.98 -1.57
N ALA A 138 3.86 -13.08 -1.03
CA ALA A 138 2.48 -12.90 -1.44
C ALA A 138 2.13 -11.43 -1.72
N ILE A 139 1.30 -11.22 -2.73
CA ILE A 139 0.75 -9.90 -3.09
C ILE A 139 -0.76 -9.97 -2.94
N VAL A 140 -1.32 -9.03 -2.20
CA VAL A 140 -2.76 -8.87 -2.01
C VAL A 140 -3.19 -7.59 -2.69
N ASN A 141 -4.19 -7.68 -3.57
CA ASN A 141 -4.83 -6.51 -4.17
C ASN A 141 -6.18 -6.30 -3.51
N GLN A 142 -6.34 -5.16 -2.83
CA GLN A 142 -7.61 -4.76 -2.24
C GLN A 142 -8.59 -4.39 -3.35
N SER A 143 -9.73 -5.04 -3.37
CA SER A 143 -10.84 -4.73 -4.27
C SER A 143 -12.08 -4.31 -3.47
N SER A 144 -13.14 -3.99 -4.16
CA SER A 144 -14.41 -3.59 -3.57
C SER A 144 -15.57 -4.40 -4.12
N THR A 145 -16.53 -4.71 -3.26
CA THR A 145 -17.83 -5.27 -3.68
C THR A 145 -18.63 -4.30 -4.55
N ALA A 146 -18.28 -3.01 -4.56
CA ALA A 146 -18.89 -2.02 -5.43
C ALA A 146 -18.79 -2.38 -6.93
N ALA A 147 -17.78 -3.17 -7.32
CA ALA A 147 -17.67 -3.69 -8.69
C ALA A 147 -18.83 -4.63 -9.08
N TRP A 148 -19.57 -5.16 -8.11
CA TRP A 148 -20.67 -6.11 -8.30
C TRP A 148 -22.03 -5.51 -7.92
N LEU A 149 -22.04 -4.30 -7.35
CA LEU A 149 -23.28 -3.62 -6.98
C LEU A 149 -23.86 -2.91 -8.19
N TYR A 150 -25.05 -3.36 -8.58
CA TYR A 150 -25.88 -2.66 -9.57
C TYR A 150 -26.56 -1.48 -8.90
N SER A 151 -26.19 -0.25 -9.27
CA SER A 151 -27.05 0.91 -9.01
C SER A 151 -27.98 1.08 -10.21
N LYS A 152 -29.29 1.00 -9.98
CA LYS A 152 -30.30 1.41 -10.97
C LYS A 152 -30.40 2.93 -10.97
#